data_ed280030ce55aa44da966e79f1010882
#
_entry.id   ed280030ce55aa44da966e79f1010882
#
_cell.length_a   1.000
_cell.length_b   1.000
_cell.length_c   1.000
_cell.angle_alpha   90.00
_cell.angle_beta   90.00
_cell.angle_gamma   90.00
#
_symmetry.space_group_name_H-M   'P 1'
#
loop_
_entity.id
_entity.type
_entity.pdbx_description
1 polymer ?
#
loop_
_entity_poly.entity_id
_entity_poly.type
_entity_poly.pdbx_seq_one_letter_code
_entity_poly.pdbx_strand_id
1 'polypeptide(L)'
;AGVGDPADVELGAQLARAKVSEPRVTRLLTARGSAFAQLLPRLLRLLASQGVHPNWRELGPLILKESSNDSTDQAEAEDIRLRIAGAYFSELSKMEKGG
;
A
#
# COMPACT_ATOMS: atom_id res chain seq x y z
N ALA A 1 0.40 15.84 -21.42
CA ALA A 1 0.34 15.11 -20.30
C ALA A 1 -1.04 14.57 -20.07
N GLY A 2 -1.82 14.26 -19.74
CA GLY A 2 -3.02 13.54 -19.56
C GLY A 2 -2.78 12.18 -18.97
N VAL A 3 -1.54 11.76 -18.97
CA VAL A 3 -1.20 10.50 -18.37
C VAL A 3 -0.92 10.73 -16.89
N GLY A 4 -1.63 10.05 -16.03
CA GLY A 4 -1.42 10.18 -14.60
C GLY A 4 -0.02 9.74 -14.21
N ASP A 5 0.64 10.57 -13.41
CA ASP A 5 1.90 10.19 -12.78
C ASP A 5 1.60 9.01 -11.85
N PRO A 6 2.44 7.96 -11.82
CA PRO A 6 2.24 6.87 -10.86
C PRO A 6 2.08 7.36 -9.42
N ALA A 7 2.68 8.50 -9.08
CA ALA A 7 2.54 9.09 -7.75
C ALA A 7 1.13 9.58 -7.46
N ASP A 8 0.31 9.80 -8.49
CA ASP A 8 -1.07 10.26 -8.32
C ASP A 8 -2.04 9.10 -8.04
N VAL A 9 -1.61 7.87 -8.25
CA VAL A 9 -2.44 6.71 -7.98
C VAL A 9 -2.20 6.26 -6.55
N GLU A 10 -3.26 6.17 -5.77
CA GLU A 10 -3.15 5.74 -4.37
C GLU A 10 -2.54 4.34 -4.29
N LEU A 11 -1.71 4.12 -3.27
CA LEU A 11 -1.02 2.84 -3.12
C LEU A 11 -2.00 1.67 -3.03
N GLY A 12 -3.09 1.84 -2.28
CA GLY A 12 -4.11 0.80 -2.18
C GLY A 12 -4.68 0.42 -3.54
N ALA A 13 -4.96 1.42 -4.39
CA ALA A 13 -5.44 1.17 -5.75
C ALA A 13 -4.40 0.43 -6.57
N GLN A 14 -3.13 0.78 -6.42
CA GLN A 14 -2.04 0.08 -7.10
C GLN A 14 -1.98 -1.39 -6.70
N LEU A 15 -2.17 -1.68 -5.41
CA LEU A 15 -2.19 -3.06 -4.92
C LEU A 15 -3.34 -3.86 -5.53
N ALA A 16 -4.52 -3.25 -5.64
CA ALA A 16 -5.67 -3.90 -6.25
C ALA A 16 -5.43 -4.16 -7.74
N ARG A 17 -4.89 -3.20 -8.46
CA ARG A 17 -4.59 -3.34 -9.88
C ARG A 17 -3.52 -4.38 -10.17
N ALA A 18 -2.57 -4.52 -9.26
CA ALA A 18 -1.53 -5.54 -9.35
C ALA A 18 -2.02 -6.91 -8.91
N LYS A 19 -3.30 -7.02 -8.55
CA LYS A 19 -3.94 -8.27 -8.15
C LYS A 19 -3.33 -8.88 -6.90
N VAL A 20 -2.86 -8.02 -5.99
CA VAL A 20 -2.39 -8.47 -4.69
C VAL A 20 -3.63 -8.94 -3.91
N SER A 21 -3.59 -10.16 -3.40
CA SER A 21 -4.73 -10.75 -2.72
C SER A 21 -5.08 -10.02 -1.43
N GLU A 22 -6.35 -10.05 -1.07
CA GLU A 22 -6.80 -9.43 0.18
C GLU A 22 -6.05 -9.93 1.41
N PRO A 23 -5.81 -11.26 1.57
CA PRO A 23 -5.03 -11.73 2.71
C PRO A 23 -3.61 -11.14 2.76
N ARG A 24 -2.98 -10.95 1.61
CA ARG A 24 -1.64 -10.36 1.57
C ARG A 24 -1.66 -8.89 1.97
N VAL A 25 -2.65 -8.14 1.48
CA VAL A 25 -2.80 -6.74 1.84
C VAL A 25 -3.08 -6.61 3.33
N THR A 26 -4.00 -7.42 3.85
CA THR A 26 -4.33 -7.42 5.27
C THR A 26 -3.09 -7.73 6.12
N ARG A 27 -2.32 -8.73 5.71
CA ARG A 27 -1.10 -9.10 6.43
C ARG A 27 -0.09 -7.95 6.44
N LEU A 28 0.09 -7.29 5.30
CA LEU A 28 0.99 -6.15 5.21
C LEU A 28 0.54 -5.02 6.12
N LEU A 29 -0.75 -4.70 6.09
CA LEU A 29 -1.29 -3.56 6.85
C LEU A 29 -1.39 -3.82 8.34
N THR A 30 -1.39 -5.09 8.75
CA THR A 30 -1.42 -5.44 10.17
C THR A 30 -0.04 -5.78 10.74
N ALA A 31 0.95 -5.96 9.87
CA ALA A 31 2.31 -6.28 10.31
C ALA A 31 2.95 -5.09 11.00
N ARG A 32 3.77 -5.37 11.99
CA ARG A 32 4.47 -4.36 12.78
C ARG A 32 5.94 -4.73 12.87
N GLY A 33 6.80 -3.72 12.96
CA GLY A 33 8.22 -3.92 13.19
C GLY A 33 8.88 -4.80 12.16
N SER A 34 9.56 -5.86 12.62
CA SER A 34 10.32 -6.74 11.73
C SER A 34 9.43 -7.52 10.77
N ALA A 35 8.19 -7.82 11.17
CA ALA A 35 7.25 -8.51 10.28
C ALA A 35 6.94 -7.64 9.06
N PHE A 36 6.71 -6.36 9.28
CA PHE A 36 6.48 -5.42 8.19
C PHE A 36 7.71 -5.35 7.28
N ALA A 37 8.89 -5.23 7.89
CA ALA A 37 10.15 -5.14 7.14
C ALA A 37 10.39 -6.38 6.28
N GLN A 38 9.94 -7.55 6.73
CA GLN A 38 10.09 -8.79 5.98
C GLN A 38 9.12 -8.90 4.82
N LEU A 39 7.90 -8.38 5.00
CA LEU A 39 6.88 -8.45 3.96
C LEU A 39 7.10 -7.42 2.85
N LEU A 40 7.67 -6.29 3.18
CA LEU A 40 7.84 -5.18 2.25
C LEU A 40 8.63 -5.55 0.99
N PRO A 41 9.81 -6.18 1.08
CA PRO A 41 10.55 -6.54 -0.14
C PRO A 41 9.77 -7.47 -1.07
N ARG A 42 8.99 -8.38 -0.49
CA ARG A 42 8.17 -9.29 -1.28
C ARG A 42 7.09 -8.54 -2.06
N LEU A 43 6.47 -7.56 -1.39
CA LEU A 43 5.47 -6.72 -2.04
C LEU A 43 6.10 -5.92 -3.18
N LEU A 44 7.26 -5.31 -2.92
CA LEU A 44 7.94 -4.51 -3.93
C LEU A 44 8.34 -5.34 -5.15
N ARG A 45 8.76 -6.58 -4.94
CA ARG A 45 9.08 -7.49 -6.04
C ARG A 45 7.84 -7.83 -6.85
N LEU A 46 6.72 -8.07 -6.17
CA LEU A 46 5.47 -8.37 -6.85
C LEU A 46 5.04 -7.20 -7.72
N LEU A 47 5.07 -5.99 -7.18
CA LEU A 47 4.72 -4.80 -7.95
C LEU A 47 5.65 -4.61 -9.14
N ALA A 48 6.94 -4.79 -8.92
CA ALA A 48 7.92 -4.66 -10.01
C ALA A 48 7.68 -5.67 -11.12
N SER A 49 7.31 -6.92 -10.77
CA SER A 49 7.02 -7.95 -11.76
C SER A 49 5.81 -7.61 -12.61
N GLN A 50 4.93 -6.77 -12.11
CA GLN A 50 3.74 -6.31 -12.82
C GLN A 50 3.95 -4.96 -13.53
N GLY A 51 5.16 -4.41 -13.44
CA GLY A 51 5.45 -3.11 -14.01
C GLY A 51 4.84 -1.96 -13.22
N VAL A 52 4.49 -2.18 -11.98
CA VAL A 52 3.86 -1.16 -11.12
C VAL A 52 4.90 -0.50 -10.25
N HIS A 53 4.96 0.83 -10.29
CA HIS A 53 5.84 1.61 -9.42
C HIS A 53 5.03 2.05 -8.21
N PRO A 54 5.45 1.65 -6.98
CA PRO A 54 4.66 1.98 -5.80
C PRO A 54 4.61 3.49 -5.55
N ASN A 55 3.50 3.95 -4.99
CA ASN A 55 3.33 5.34 -4.62
C ASN A 55 4.15 5.63 -3.36
N TRP A 56 5.36 6.17 -3.55
CA TRP A 56 6.27 6.45 -2.46
C TRP A 56 5.81 7.59 -1.56
N ARG A 57 4.86 8.40 -2.02
CA ARG A 57 4.29 9.46 -1.18
C ARG A 57 3.50 8.87 -0.01
N GLU A 58 2.94 7.68 -0.18
CA GLU A 58 2.27 6.97 0.89
C GLU A 58 3.17 5.94 1.55
N LEU A 59 3.90 5.18 0.75
CA LEU A 59 4.74 4.09 1.26
C LEU A 59 5.94 4.60 2.04
N GLY A 60 6.60 5.67 1.55
CA GLY A 60 7.77 6.23 2.22
C GLY A 60 7.47 6.65 3.65
N PRO A 61 6.47 7.54 3.86
CA PRO A 61 6.09 7.93 5.22
C PRO A 61 5.66 6.75 6.09
N LEU A 62 4.97 5.77 5.53
CA LEU A 62 4.57 4.58 6.28
C LEU A 62 5.79 3.82 6.81
N ILE A 63 6.79 3.62 5.95
CA ILE A 63 8.02 2.92 6.34
C ILE A 63 8.72 3.68 7.47
N LEU A 64 8.87 4.99 7.31
CA LEU A 64 9.54 5.82 8.31
C LEU A 64 8.81 5.82 9.64
N LYS A 65 7.49 5.98 9.60
CA LYS A 65 6.69 6.05 10.82
C LYS A 65 6.56 4.69 11.49
N GLU A 66 6.52 3.62 10.71
CA GLU A 66 6.46 2.27 11.27
C GLU A 66 7.73 1.92 12.06
N SER A 67 8.88 2.44 11.65
CA SER A 67 10.12 2.19 12.39
C SER A 67 10.33 3.13 13.58
N SER A 68 9.45 4.11 13.77
CA SER A 68 9.55 5.05 14.88
C SER A 68 8.90 4.50 16.13
N ASN A 69 9.44 4.86 17.30
CA ASN A 69 8.83 4.51 18.59
C ASN A 69 7.94 5.62 19.13
N ASP A 70 7.82 6.73 18.40
CA ASP A 70 6.99 7.86 18.81
C ASP A 70 5.52 7.51 18.62
N SER A 71 4.71 7.79 19.65
CA SER A 71 3.27 7.47 19.61
C SER A 71 2.54 8.28 18.54
N THR A 72 2.98 9.52 18.28
CA THR A 72 2.39 10.34 17.24
C THR A 72 2.66 9.73 15.87
N ASP A 73 3.90 9.26 15.63
CA ASP A 73 4.24 8.60 14.37
C ASP A 73 3.47 7.30 14.20
N GLN A 74 3.26 6.54 15.28
CA GLN A 74 2.48 5.31 15.21
C GLN A 74 1.01 5.61 14.85
N ALA A 75 0.44 6.67 15.39
CA ALA A 75 -0.91 7.08 15.04
C ALA A 75 -1.01 7.51 13.57
N GLU A 76 -0.02 8.24 13.08
CA GLU A 76 0.01 8.65 11.68
C GLU A 76 0.21 7.45 10.74
N ALA A 77 1.02 6.48 11.15
CA ALA A 77 1.19 5.25 10.39
C ALA A 77 -0.15 4.51 10.27
N GLU A 78 -0.91 4.48 11.34
CA GLU A 78 -2.23 3.85 11.31
C GLU A 78 -3.18 4.55 10.34
N ASP A 79 -3.17 5.86 10.32
CA ASP A 79 -3.97 6.63 9.36
C ASP A 79 -3.58 6.29 7.91
N ILE A 80 -2.29 6.15 7.64
CA ILE A 80 -1.82 5.77 6.32
C ILE A 80 -2.31 4.37 5.96
N ARG A 81 -2.24 3.43 6.90
CA ARG A 81 -2.72 2.06 6.68
C ARG A 81 -4.20 2.03 6.36
N LEU A 82 -5.00 2.80 7.08
CA LEU A 82 -6.43 2.87 6.85
C LEU A 82 -6.74 3.46 5.48
N ARG A 83 -5.98 4.46 5.07
CA ARG A 83 -6.13 5.06 3.74
C ARG A 83 -5.81 4.05 2.65
N ILE A 84 -4.74 3.27 2.82
CA ILE A 84 -4.35 2.24 1.87
C ILE A 84 -5.44 1.17 1.78
N ALA A 85 -5.95 0.73 2.93
CA ALA A 85 -7.02 -0.28 2.95
C ALA A 85 -8.27 0.23 2.23
N GLY A 86 -8.68 1.46 2.52
CA GLY A 86 -9.85 2.04 1.88
C GLY A 86 -9.71 2.14 0.37
N ALA A 87 -8.54 2.59 -0.09
CA ALA A 87 -8.27 2.69 -1.52
C ALA A 87 -8.24 1.33 -2.19
N TYR A 88 -7.69 0.32 -1.51
CA TYR A 88 -7.63 -1.05 -2.02
C TYR A 88 -9.04 -1.62 -2.24
N PHE A 89 -9.88 -1.56 -1.23
CA PHE A 89 -11.24 -2.10 -1.33
C PHE A 89 -12.11 -1.30 -2.30
N SER A 90 -11.92 0.01 -2.35
CA SER A 90 -12.62 0.86 -3.32
C SER A 90 -12.27 0.46 -4.74
N GLU A 91 -11.00 0.23 -5.02
CA GLU A 91 -10.55 -0.15 -6.35
C GLU A 91 -11.04 -1.57 -6.71
N LEU A 92 -11.01 -2.50 -5.75
CA LEU A 92 -11.54 -3.84 -5.98
C LEU A 92 -13.02 -3.79 -6.38
N SER A 93 -13.79 -2.96 -5.68
CA SER A 93 -15.20 -2.80 -5.97
C SER A 93 -15.44 -2.28 -7.39
N LYS A 94 -14.62 -1.31 -7.82
CA LYS A 94 -14.70 -0.78 -9.18
C LYS A 94 -14.36 -1.85 -10.22
N MET A 95 -13.34 -2.65 -9.94
CA MET A 95 -12.91 -3.72 -10.85
C MET A 95 -14.00 -4.79 -11.00
N GLU A 96 -14.66 -5.13 -9.90
CA GLU A 96 -15.74 -6.10 -9.93
C GLU A 96 -16.92 -5.58 -10.74
N LYS A 97 -17.27 -4.31 -10.57
CA LYS A 97 -18.39 -3.70 -11.28
C LYS A 97 -18.08 -3.49 -12.76
N GLY A 98 -16.83 -3.21 -13.06
CA GLY A 98 -16.39 -2.99 -14.42
C GLY A 98 -16.19 -4.26 -15.23
N GLY A 99 -16.18 -5.38 -14.52
CA GLY A 99 -16.03 -6.69 -15.18
C GLY A 99 -17.25 -7.14 -15.91
#